data_b896c04e5e0da0866e318d101ae08298
#
_entry.id   b896c04e5e0da0866e318d101ae08298
#
_cell.length_a   1.000
_cell.length_b   1.000
_cell.length_c   1.000
_cell.angle_alpha   90.00
_cell.angle_beta   90.00
_cell.angle_gamma   90.00
#
_symmetry.space_group_name_H-M   'P 1'
#
loop_
_entity.id
_entity.type
_entity.pdbx_description
1 polymer ?
#
loop_
_entity_poly.entity_id
_entity_poly.type
_entity_poly.pdbx_seq_one_letter_code
_entity_poly.pdbx_strand_id
1 'polypeptide(L)'
;ALTKKQSTKFPKAPKTSPRIEAALSPPEGGKSGAFLPLMNWYEAIRPLLFALPAETAHRLTFRLIKIAQRLGLWQKRPPMTSPISLWGIPFPHRLGLAAGLDKDGELLPFWAHLGFAFVEVGTVTPHPQPGNPKPRLFRILKDYALLNRMGFNNAGAVRVAQNLEKRPPGLIVGINIGKNKETPLEEAHKDYKQAFEILYSYGDFFVVNVSSPNTPGLRSLQSPESLNSIWEALCAANVSHKPILLKLSPDLSLEQIQDIGAWAKQAGVSGFVAGNTTTQIQYPHLGPGGVSGKPLAPLRQKLIQALQPYGLPIIGCGGIFETEDGREVLSAGASLLEVYAGLIYRGPSLIRELASLSPDPKTLWPLRTP
;
A
#
# COMPACT_ATOMS: atom_id res chain seq x y z
N ALA A 1 -41.50 48.17 16.77
CA ALA A 1 -41.70 46.85 16.16
C ALA A 1 -40.43 46.01 16.38
N LEU A 2 -40.51 45.09 17.30
CA LEU A 2 -39.41 44.20 17.73
C LEU A 2 -39.45 42.95 16.84
N THR A 3 -38.39 42.71 16.06
CA THR A 3 -38.22 41.51 15.30
C THR A 3 -37.61 40.40 16.16
N LYS A 4 -38.33 39.30 16.28
CA LYS A 4 -37.91 38.06 16.96
C LYS A 4 -36.75 37.39 16.17
N LYS A 5 -35.61 37.18 16.85
CA LYS A 5 -34.55 36.28 16.39
C LYS A 5 -35.01 34.83 16.50
N GLN A 6 -35.17 34.15 15.40
CA GLN A 6 -35.31 32.68 15.36
C GLN A 6 -33.95 32.03 15.59
N SER A 7 -33.82 31.26 16.66
CA SER A 7 -32.71 30.40 16.99
C SER A 7 -32.83 29.10 16.20
N THR A 8 -31.99 28.91 15.20
CA THR A 8 -31.83 27.63 14.47
C THR A 8 -31.05 26.67 15.37
N LYS A 9 -31.71 25.65 15.89
CA LYS A 9 -31.07 24.51 16.57
C LYS A 9 -30.40 23.63 15.52
N PHE A 10 -29.07 23.49 15.60
CA PHE A 10 -28.34 22.47 14.87
C PHE A 10 -28.73 21.07 15.34
N PRO A 11 -28.86 20.07 14.42
CA PRO A 11 -29.12 18.69 14.82
C PRO A 11 -27.92 18.11 15.56
N LYS A 12 -28.17 17.40 16.66
CA LYS A 12 -27.15 16.66 17.42
C LYS A 12 -26.52 15.59 16.53
N ALA A 13 -25.18 15.47 16.61
CA ALA A 13 -24.42 14.41 15.97
C ALA A 13 -24.99 13.02 16.28
N PRO A 14 -25.00 12.09 15.31
CA PRO A 14 -25.49 10.74 15.52
C PRO A 14 -24.62 10.03 16.57
N LYS A 15 -25.29 9.32 17.50
CA LYS A 15 -24.63 8.49 18.51
C LYS A 15 -23.79 7.43 17.80
N THR A 16 -22.54 7.31 18.23
CA THR A 16 -21.61 6.26 17.78
C THR A 16 -22.22 4.88 17.90
N SER A 17 -22.07 4.06 16.88
CA SER A 17 -22.62 2.71 16.84
C SER A 17 -21.92 1.82 17.90
N PRO A 18 -22.64 0.87 18.54
CA PRO A 18 -22.08 -0.03 19.58
C PRO A 18 -20.86 -0.86 19.14
N ARG A 19 -20.59 -0.93 17.83
CA ARG A 19 -19.41 -1.61 17.27
C ARG A 19 -18.09 -0.88 17.51
N ILE A 20 -18.11 0.41 17.79
CA ILE A 20 -16.88 1.22 18.01
C ILE A 20 -16.42 1.10 19.46
N GLU A 21 -17.34 1.03 20.43
CA GLU A 21 -16.98 0.88 21.85
C GLU A 21 -16.39 -0.49 22.20
N ALA A 22 -16.82 -1.57 21.52
CA ALA A 22 -16.25 -2.91 21.72
C ALA A 22 -14.81 -3.05 21.22
N ALA A 23 -14.34 -2.14 20.37
CA ALA A 23 -12.97 -2.15 19.82
C ALA A 23 -11.94 -1.42 20.72
N LEU A 24 -12.41 -0.66 21.73
CA LEU A 24 -11.55 0.20 22.57
C LEU A 24 -11.36 -0.33 24.01
N SER A 25 -11.98 -1.44 24.39
CA SER A 25 -11.79 -2.04 25.72
C SER A 25 -10.58 -2.98 25.74
N PRO A 26 -9.61 -2.82 26.64
CA PRO A 26 -8.51 -3.75 26.78
C PRO A 26 -9.04 -5.11 27.29
N PRO A 27 -8.57 -6.25 26.76
CA PRO A 27 -8.95 -7.55 27.26
C PRO A 27 -8.34 -7.78 28.65
N GLU A 28 -9.17 -8.11 29.62
CA GLU A 28 -8.75 -8.54 30.95
C GLU A 28 -8.02 -9.89 30.87
N GLY A 29 -6.80 -9.94 31.45
CA GLY A 29 -6.19 -11.12 32.04
C GLY A 29 -6.01 -12.36 31.15
N GLY A 30 -5.30 -12.29 30.03
CA GLY A 30 -4.85 -13.47 29.29
C GLY A 30 -3.38 -13.81 29.58
N LYS A 31 -3.11 -14.99 30.17
CA LYS A 31 -1.77 -15.58 30.39
C LYS A 31 -0.97 -15.46 29.09
N SER A 32 0.25 -14.92 29.19
CA SER A 32 1.24 -14.85 28.12
C SER A 32 1.55 -16.26 27.59
N GLY A 33 0.82 -16.65 26.55
CA GLY A 33 1.15 -17.86 25.79
C GLY A 33 2.52 -17.63 25.14
N ALA A 34 3.47 -18.52 25.45
CA ALA A 34 4.80 -18.53 24.89
C ALA A 34 4.72 -18.42 23.36
N PHE A 35 5.08 -17.27 22.83
CA PHE A 35 5.32 -17.08 21.41
C PHE A 35 6.55 -17.93 21.07
N LEU A 36 6.34 -19.07 20.42
CA LEU A 36 7.44 -19.80 19.78
C LEU A 36 8.22 -18.82 18.91
N PRO A 37 9.56 -18.85 18.93
CA PRO A 37 10.39 -17.93 18.17
C PRO A 37 10.24 -18.18 16.66
N LEU A 38 9.19 -17.60 16.06
CA LEU A 38 8.97 -17.58 14.60
C LEU A 38 10.14 -16.89 13.86
N MET A 39 11.08 -16.30 14.59
CA MET A 39 12.19 -15.52 14.04
C MET A 39 13.27 -16.37 13.37
N ASN A 40 13.58 -17.54 13.88
CA ASN A 40 14.73 -18.31 13.38
C ASN A 40 14.40 -19.22 12.19
N TRP A 41 13.14 -19.59 12.03
CA TRP A 41 12.77 -20.52 10.96
C TRP A 41 12.86 -19.92 9.55
N TYR A 42 12.51 -18.62 9.39
CA TYR A 42 12.64 -17.97 8.09
C TYR A 42 14.09 -17.89 7.61
N GLU A 43 15.01 -17.55 8.49
CA GLU A 43 16.44 -17.50 8.18
C GLU A 43 16.96 -18.87 7.77
N ALA A 44 16.48 -19.94 8.41
CA ALA A 44 16.85 -21.30 8.06
C ALA A 44 16.31 -21.75 6.68
N ILE A 45 15.08 -21.38 6.32
CA ILE A 45 14.46 -21.80 5.03
C ILE A 45 14.78 -20.82 3.89
N ARG A 46 15.17 -19.58 4.18
CA ARG A 46 15.47 -18.55 3.16
C ARG A 46 16.49 -19.01 2.10
N PRO A 47 17.61 -19.66 2.45
CA PRO A 47 18.56 -20.16 1.44
C PRO A 47 17.91 -21.13 0.45
N LEU A 48 17.02 -22.02 0.90
CA LEU A 48 16.29 -22.96 0.06
C LEU A 48 15.31 -22.24 -0.87
N LEU A 49 14.58 -21.25 -0.35
CA LEU A 49 13.69 -20.42 -1.18
C LEU A 49 14.47 -19.59 -2.18
N PHE A 50 15.68 -19.14 -1.83
CA PHE A 50 16.51 -18.31 -2.68
C PHE A 50 17.24 -19.10 -3.77
N ALA A 51 17.41 -20.41 -3.59
CA ALA A 51 17.91 -21.31 -4.65
C ALA A 51 16.90 -21.48 -5.80
N LEU A 52 15.59 -21.24 -5.53
CA LEU A 52 14.56 -21.30 -6.57
C LEU A 52 14.48 -19.98 -7.35
N PRO A 53 14.06 -19.99 -8.63
CA PRO A 53 13.67 -18.76 -9.33
C PRO A 53 12.66 -17.95 -8.51
N ALA A 54 12.81 -16.61 -8.50
CA ALA A 54 12.06 -15.76 -7.58
C ALA A 54 10.53 -15.91 -7.66
N GLU A 55 9.97 -15.96 -8.88
CA GLU A 55 8.52 -16.15 -9.08
C GLU A 55 8.06 -17.58 -8.71
N THR A 56 8.93 -18.58 -8.84
CA THR A 56 8.65 -19.96 -8.41
C THR A 56 8.60 -20.05 -6.89
N ALA A 57 9.57 -19.47 -6.20
CA ALA A 57 9.58 -19.40 -4.73
C ALA A 57 8.33 -18.67 -4.21
N HIS A 58 7.95 -17.54 -4.80
CA HIS A 58 6.75 -16.81 -4.46
C HIS A 58 5.50 -17.69 -4.57
N ARG A 59 5.29 -18.34 -5.71
CA ARG A 59 4.12 -19.23 -5.92
C ARG A 59 4.09 -20.43 -4.97
N LEU A 60 5.25 -21.03 -4.71
CA LEU A 60 5.35 -22.14 -3.75
C LEU A 60 4.98 -21.67 -2.34
N THR A 61 5.56 -20.55 -1.88
CA THR A 61 5.26 -19.98 -0.57
C THR A 61 3.77 -19.66 -0.43
N PHE A 62 3.15 -19.04 -1.43
CA PHE A 62 1.71 -18.75 -1.44
C PHE A 62 0.85 -20.03 -1.35
N ARG A 63 1.22 -21.08 -2.07
CA ARG A 63 0.50 -22.37 -1.99
C ARG A 63 0.58 -22.98 -0.60
N LEU A 64 1.76 -22.99 0.01
CA LEU A 64 1.97 -23.53 1.36
C LEU A 64 1.20 -22.74 2.41
N ILE A 65 1.23 -21.41 2.33
CA ILE A 65 0.48 -20.53 3.24
C ILE A 65 -1.03 -20.74 3.08
N LYS A 66 -1.55 -20.90 1.85
CA LYS A 66 -2.97 -21.21 1.61
C LYS A 66 -3.40 -22.53 2.24
N ILE A 67 -2.54 -23.55 2.17
CA ILE A 67 -2.81 -24.85 2.84
C ILE A 67 -2.88 -24.63 4.35
N ALA A 68 -1.90 -23.96 4.94
CA ALA A 68 -1.87 -23.65 6.36
C ALA A 68 -3.07 -22.79 6.81
N GLN A 69 -3.51 -21.85 5.97
CA GLN A 69 -4.71 -21.05 6.21
C GLN A 69 -5.99 -21.88 6.24
N ARG A 70 -6.14 -22.88 5.34
CA ARG A 70 -7.27 -23.81 5.36
C ARG A 70 -7.30 -24.69 6.62
N LEU A 71 -6.14 -24.92 7.24
CA LEU A 71 -6.01 -25.64 8.51
C LEU A 71 -6.23 -24.73 9.73
N GLY A 72 -6.61 -23.46 9.54
CA GLY A 72 -6.94 -22.56 10.63
C GLY A 72 -5.76 -22.07 11.47
N LEU A 73 -4.54 -22.13 10.94
CA LEU A 73 -3.31 -21.80 11.71
C LEU A 73 -3.11 -20.29 11.97
N TRP A 74 -3.92 -19.40 11.36
CA TRP A 74 -3.73 -17.95 11.38
C TRP A 74 -4.87 -17.21 12.09
N GLN A 75 -4.97 -17.29 13.42
CA GLN A 75 -6.14 -16.75 14.14
C GLN A 75 -5.87 -15.57 15.08
N LYS A 76 -4.62 -15.26 15.42
CA LYS A 76 -4.31 -14.21 16.40
C LYS A 76 -3.65 -13.01 15.74
N ARG A 77 -4.12 -11.80 16.11
CA ARG A 77 -3.47 -10.52 15.77
C ARG A 77 -2.51 -10.12 16.89
N PRO A 78 -1.37 -9.53 16.55
CA PRO A 78 -0.56 -8.82 17.53
C PRO A 78 -1.33 -7.59 18.07
N PRO A 79 -1.04 -7.16 19.29
CA PRO A 79 -1.66 -5.98 19.89
C PRO A 79 -1.29 -4.69 19.12
N MET A 80 -2.15 -3.69 19.21
CA MET A 80 -1.90 -2.34 18.73
C MET A 80 -0.73 -1.73 19.52
N THR A 81 0.23 -1.14 18.80
CA THR A 81 1.45 -0.60 19.44
C THR A 81 1.57 0.92 19.33
N SER A 82 1.11 1.53 18.24
CA SER A 82 1.22 2.97 18.00
C SER A 82 0.12 3.45 17.03
N PRO A 83 -1.14 3.62 17.51
CA PRO A 83 -2.27 3.93 16.67
C PRO A 83 -2.14 5.33 16.04
N ILE A 84 -2.63 5.45 14.80
CA ILE A 84 -2.76 6.72 14.08
C ILE A 84 -4.09 6.73 13.33
N SER A 85 -4.78 7.87 13.30
CA SER A 85 -5.97 8.07 12.48
C SER A 85 -5.61 8.90 11.26
N LEU A 86 -5.91 8.37 10.07
CA LEU A 86 -5.77 9.08 8.79
C LEU A 86 -7.06 8.87 7.99
N TRP A 87 -7.58 9.92 7.41
CA TRP A 87 -8.81 9.87 6.61
C TRP A 87 -10.02 9.28 7.36
N GLY A 88 -10.05 9.41 8.71
CA GLY A 88 -11.05 8.76 9.54
C GLY A 88 -10.85 7.25 9.75
N ILE A 89 -9.78 6.67 9.21
CA ILE A 89 -9.43 5.25 9.35
C ILE A 89 -8.44 5.09 10.51
N PRO A 90 -8.76 4.28 11.55
CA PRO A 90 -7.88 4.03 12.67
C PRO A 90 -6.86 2.92 12.35
N PHE A 91 -5.64 3.30 11.98
CA PHE A 91 -4.56 2.34 11.77
C PHE A 91 -3.97 1.93 13.13
N PRO A 92 -3.85 0.62 13.43
CA PRO A 92 -3.29 0.15 14.71
C PRO A 92 -1.81 0.50 14.88
N HIS A 93 -1.09 0.63 13.81
CA HIS A 93 0.28 1.15 13.70
C HIS A 93 0.56 1.55 12.25
N ARG A 94 1.77 2.03 11.98
CA ARG A 94 2.10 2.68 10.70
C ARG A 94 2.53 1.74 9.58
N LEU A 95 2.71 0.43 9.84
CA LEU A 95 3.29 -0.50 8.88
C LEU A 95 2.24 -1.24 8.06
N GLY A 96 2.39 -1.16 6.73
CA GLY A 96 1.61 -1.90 5.74
C GLY A 96 2.45 -2.78 4.83
N LEU A 97 1.75 -3.68 4.13
CA LEU A 97 2.30 -4.47 3.04
C LEU A 97 2.09 -3.73 1.72
N ALA A 98 3.18 -3.51 0.97
CA ALA A 98 3.13 -2.82 -0.31
C ALA A 98 2.46 -3.65 -1.40
N ALA A 99 1.81 -2.98 -2.35
CA ALA A 99 1.25 -3.60 -3.56
C ALA A 99 2.28 -4.43 -4.32
N GLY A 100 1.79 -5.47 -4.97
CA GLY A 100 2.59 -6.35 -5.82
C GLY A 100 2.98 -7.68 -5.19
N LEU A 101 2.95 -7.82 -3.87
CA LEU A 101 3.25 -9.09 -3.21
C LEU A 101 2.01 -10.01 -3.17
N ASP A 102 0.88 -9.50 -2.72
CA ASP A 102 -0.42 -10.19 -2.77
C ASP A 102 -1.37 -9.45 -3.70
N LYS A 103 -1.16 -9.62 -5.01
CA LYS A 103 -1.89 -8.84 -6.02
C LYS A 103 -3.38 -9.10 -6.04
N ASP A 104 -3.76 -10.32 -5.71
CA ASP A 104 -5.14 -10.78 -5.81
C ASP A 104 -5.85 -10.87 -4.45
N GLY A 105 -5.19 -10.44 -3.36
CA GLY A 105 -5.76 -10.47 -2.00
C GLY A 105 -6.00 -11.89 -1.47
N GLU A 106 -5.15 -12.83 -1.84
CA GLU A 106 -5.35 -14.26 -1.54
C GLU A 106 -4.98 -14.68 -0.11
N LEU A 107 -4.14 -13.87 0.57
CA LEU A 107 -3.53 -14.23 1.85
C LEU A 107 -3.84 -13.23 2.98
N LEU A 108 -4.94 -12.49 2.92
CA LEU A 108 -5.29 -11.46 3.89
C LEU A 108 -5.26 -11.95 5.35
N PRO A 109 -5.80 -13.14 5.71
CA PRO A 109 -5.68 -13.67 7.07
C PRO A 109 -4.23 -13.90 7.51
N PHE A 110 -3.35 -14.31 6.60
CA PHE A 110 -1.93 -14.50 6.90
C PHE A 110 -1.23 -13.15 7.17
N TRP A 111 -1.47 -12.14 6.36
CA TRP A 111 -0.89 -10.81 6.57
C TRP A 111 -1.35 -10.17 7.88
N ALA A 112 -2.64 -10.32 8.21
CA ALA A 112 -3.17 -9.92 9.51
C ALA A 112 -2.52 -10.68 10.67
N HIS A 113 -2.29 -11.99 10.52
CA HIS A 113 -1.59 -12.81 11.51
C HIS A 113 -0.13 -12.38 11.71
N LEU A 114 0.57 -12.04 10.63
CA LEU A 114 1.94 -11.53 10.72
C LEU A 114 2.02 -10.15 11.41
N GLY A 115 0.90 -9.40 11.48
CA GLY A 115 0.82 -8.16 12.21
C GLY A 115 0.92 -6.90 11.34
N PHE A 116 0.57 -6.97 10.07
CA PHE A 116 0.40 -5.76 9.27
C PHE A 116 -0.85 -4.99 9.71
N ALA A 117 -0.74 -3.67 9.82
CA ALA A 117 -1.86 -2.77 10.08
C ALA A 117 -2.79 -2.70 8.87
N PHE A 118 -2.20 -2.68 7.69
CA PHE A 118 -2.91 -2.64 6.43
C PHE A 118 -2.18 -3.40 5.33
N VAL A 119 -2.89 -3.71 4.27
CA VAL A 119 -2.37 -4.37 3.07
C VAL A 119 -2.81 -3.58 1.84
N GLU A 120 -1.86 -3.18 0.99
CA GLU A 120 -2.15 -2.66 -0.34
C GLU A 120 -2.24 -3.84 -1.32
N VAL A 121 -3.47 -4.23 -1.70
CA VAL A 121 -3.76 -5.29 -2.68
C VAL A 121 -3.64 -4.74 -4.09
N GLY A 122 -3.07 -5.49 -5.01
CA GLY A 122 -2.98 -5.07 -6.43
C GLY A 122 -1.53 -5.04 -6.92
N THR A 123 -1.30 -4.44 -8.07
CA THR A 123 -2.23 -3.63 -8.88
C THR A 123 -3.27 -4.52 -9.55
N VAL A 124 -4.53 -4.14 -9.41
CA VAL A 124 -5.69 -4.81 -9.99
C VAL A 124 -6.13 -4.02 -11.23
N THR A 125 -6.43 -4.74 -12.31
CA THR A 125 -7.04 -4.19 -13.52
C THR A 125 -8.48 -4.70 -13.66
N PRO A 126 -9.38 -4.02 -14.40
CA PRO A 126 -10.77 -4.48 -14.57
C PRO A 126 -10.83 -5.93 -15.01
N HIS A 127 -10.09 -6.27 -16.05
CA HIS A 127 -10.01 -7.62 -16.62
C HIS A 127 -8.72 -8.33 -16.18
N PRO A 128 -8.75 -9.68 -16.06
CA PRO A 128 -7.55 -10.45 -15.78
C PRO A 128 -6.52 -10.32 -16.90
N GLN A 129 -5.24 -10.31 -16.54
CA GLN A 129 -4.17 -10.31 -17.52
C GLN A 129 -2.94 -11.08 -17.04
N PRO A 130 -2.22 -11.76 -17.95
CA PRO A 130 -1.08 -12.62 -17.59
C PRO A 130 0.18 -11.82 -17.21
N GLY A 131 0.24 -10.54 -17.57
CA GLY A 131 1.44 -9.71 -17.48
C GLY A 131 2.47 -10.03 -18.55
N ASN A 132 3.71 -9.57 -18.35
CA ASN A 132 4.79 -9.74 -19.31
C ASN A 132 5.34 -11.17 -19.32
N PRO A 133 6.05 -11.61 -20.40
CA PRO A 133 6.68 -12.92 -20.50
C PRO A 133 7.68 -13.20 -19.36
N LYS A 134 7.80 -14.46 -18.99
CA LYS A 134 8.79 -14.95 -18.01
C LYS A 134 10.13 -15.26 -18.71
N PRO A 135 11.28 -15.17 -17.99
CA PRO A 135 11.43 -14.74 -16.57
C PRO A 135 11.28 -13.22 -16.42
N ARG A 136 10.62 -12.81 -15.33
CA ARG A 136 10.23 -11.39 -15.11
C ARG A 136 10.42 -10.89 -13.68
N LEU A 137 11.02 -11.70 -12.81
CA LEU A 137 11.34 -11.36 -11.42
C LEU A 137 12.69 -11.96 -11.04
N PHE A 138 13.63 -11.11 -10.60
CA PHE A 138 15.00 -11.48 -10.27
C PHE A 138 15.41 -10.90 -8.93
N ARG A 139 16.23 -11.65 -8.18
CA ARG A 139 16.88 -11.18 -6.94
C ARG A 139 18.32 -10.78 -7.26
N ILE A 140 18.72 -9.65 -6.72
CA ILE A 140 20.11 -9.17 -6.78
C ILE A 140 20.63 -9.18 -5.33
N LEU A 141 21.19 -10.33 -4.93
CA LEU A 141 21.51 -10.63 -3.54
C LEU A 141 22.51 -9.65 -2.93
N LYS A 142 23.53 -9.28 -3.70
CA LYS A 142 24.60 -8.40 -3.24
C LYS A 142 24.11 -6.98 -2.89
N ASP A 143 23.04 -6.51 -3.57
CA ASP A 143 22.50 -5.17 -3.41
C ASP A 143 21.19 -5.18 -2.60
N TYR A 144 20.77 -6.34 -2.09
CA TYR A 144 19.46 -6.49 -1.43
C TYR A 144 18.33 -5.90 -2.28
N ALA A 145 18.37 -6.18 -3.59
CA ALA A 145 17.47 -5.61 -4.57
C ALA A 145 16.65 -6.67 -5.31
N LEU A 146 15.53 -6.23 -5.88
CA LEU A 146 14.72 -7.02 -6.80
C LEU A 146 14.58 -6.24 -8.11
N LEU A 147 14.77 -6.91 -9.24
CA LEU A 147 14.42 -6.40 -10.55
C LEU A 147 13.16 -7.12 -11.02
N ASN A 148 12.15 -6.36 -11.45
CA ASN A 148 10.94 -6.94 -12.00
C ASN A 148 10.48 -6.25 -13.29
N ARG A 149 9.79 -7.03 -14.12
CA ARG A 149 9.07 -6.58 -15.32
C ARG A 149 7.72 -7.26 -15.41
N MET A 150 6.94 -7.19 -14.30
CA MET A 150 5.73 -8.00 -14.11
C MET A 150 4.59 -7.65 -15.07
N GLY A 151 4.32 -6.36 -15.34
CA GLY A 151 3.27 -5.92 -16.27
C GLY A 151 1.86 -6.14 -15.75
N PHE A 152 1.63 -5.87 -14.46
CA PHE A 152 0.31 -5.94 -13.81
C PHE A 152 -0.42 -7.29 -13.99
N ASN A 153 0.28 -8.40 -13.88
CA ASN A 153 -0.38 -9.70 -13.86
C ASN A 153 -1.30 -9.81 -12.63
N ASN A 154 -2.58 -10.06 -12.86
CA ASN A 154 -3.60 -10.18 -11.82
C ASN A 154 -4.83 -10.94 -12.34
N ALA A 155 -5.69 -11.37 -11.42
CA ALA A 155 -6.88 -12.17 -11.72
C ALA A 155 -8.11 -11.35 -12.14
N GLY A 156 -7.99 -10.01 -12.25
CA GLY A 156 -9.07 -9.08 -12.56
C GLY A 156 -9.93 -8.71 -11.35
N ALA A 157 -10.58 -7.55 -11.43
CA ALA A 157 -11.29 -6.92 -10.31
C ALA A 157 -12.36 -7.84 -9.70
N VAL A 158 -13.13 -8.57 -10.51
CA VAL A 158 -14.20 -9.48 -10.04
C VAL A 158 -13.63 -10.61 -9.17
N ARG A 159 -12.51 -11.22 -9.58
CA ARG A 159 -11.90 -12.29 -8.81
C ARG A 159 -11.25 -11.77 -7.53
N VAL A 160 -10.65 -10.61 -7.58
CA VAL A 160 -10.08 -9.95 -6.41
C VAL A 160 -11.18 -9.63 -5.40
N ALA A 161 -12.33 -9.08 -5.82
CA ALA A 161 -13.49 -8.84 -4.96
C ALA A 161 -13.88 -10.09 -4.16
N GLN A 162 -14.00 -11.26 -4.82
CA GLN A 162 -14.30 -12.54 -4.17
C GLN A 162 -13.25 -12.97 -3.11
N ASN A 163 -11.98 -12.63 -3.33
CA ASN A 163 -10.93 -12.91 -2.34
C ASN A 163 -11.02 -11.95 -1.15
N LEU A 164 -11.37 -10.68 -1.40
CA LEU A 164 -11.51 -9.66 -0.37
C LEU A 164 -12.69 -9.90 0.58
N GLU A 165 -13.72 -10.66 0.17
CA GLU A 165 -14.79 -11.13 1.06
C GLU A 165 -14.27 -11.91 2.27
N LYS A 166 -13.10 -12.53 2.15
CA LYS A 166 -12.44 -13.30 3.22
C LYS A 166 -11.57 -12.45 4.14
N ARG A 167 -11.65 -11.12 3.99
CA ARG A 167 -10.88 -10.18 4.82
C ARG A 167 -11.20 -10.37 6.30
N PRO A 168 -10.19 -10.59 7.16
CA PRO A 168 -10.43 -10.69 8.59
C PRO A 168 -10.85 -9.33 9.16
N PRO A 169 -11.74 -9.33 10.19
CA PRO A 169 -12.19 -8.11 10.83
C PRO A 169 -11.03 -7.23 11.31
N GLY A 170 -11.12 -5.91 11.04
CA GLY A 170 -10.15 -4.90 11.48
C GLY A 170 -8.82 -4.89 10.70
N LEU A 171 -8.57 -5.73 9.68
CA LEU A 171 -7.49 -5.51 8.73
C LEU A 171 -7.92 -4.38 7.78
N ILE A 172 -7.09 -3.37 7.64
CA ILE A 172 -7.32 -2.28 6.68
C ILE A 172 -6.80 -2.73 5.31
N VAL A 173 -7.59 -2.48 4.26
CA VAL A 173 -7.25 -2.85 2.89
C VAL A 173 -7.26 -1.62 2.00
N GLY A 174 -6.09 -1.26 1.51
CA GLY A 174 -5.92 -0.38 0.36
C GLY A 174 -5.99 -1.17 -0.93
N ILE A 175 -6.65 -0.63 -1.95
CA ILE A 175 -6.73 -1.28 -3.25
C ILE A 175 -6.00 -0.43 -4.29
N ASN A 176 -4.91 -1.00 -4.82
CA ASN A 176 -4.12 -0.42 -5.89
C ASN A 176 -4.75 -0.79 -7.23
N ILE A 177 -5.19 0.19 -7.98
CA ILE A 177 -5.86 0.02 -9.27
C ILE A 177 -5.01 0.55 -10.42
N GLY A 178 -5.14 -0.08 -11.58
CA GLY A 178 -4.43 0.29 -12.79
C GLY A 178 -5.19 -0.10 -14.05
N LYS A 179 -4.73 0.37 -15.21
CA LYS A 179 -5.31 0.01 -16.49
C LYS A 179 -4.79 -1.33 -17.02
N ASN A 180 -5.59 -2.02 -17.79
CA ASN A 180 -5.17 -3.17 -18.59
C ASN A 180 -4.11 -2.75 -19.62
N LYS A 181 -3.26 -3.69 -20.02
CA LYS A 181 -2.16 -3.43 -20.94
C LYS A 181 -2.69 -2.99 -22.32
N GLU A 182 -3.73 -3.65 -22.78
CA GLU A 182 -4.30 -3.46 -24.12
C GLU A 182 -5.17 -2.18 -24.23
N THR A 183 -5.62 -1.62 -23.10
CA THR A 183 -6.40 -0.37 -23.10
C THR A 183 -5.51 0.80 -23.53
N PRO A 184 -5.91 1.61 -24.52
CA PRO A 184 -5.21 2.82 -24.93
C PRO A 184 -5.07 3.82 -23.76
N LEU A 185 -4.05 4.69 -23.80
CA LEU A 185 -3.79 5.65 -22.71
C LEU A 185 -4.94 6.66 -22.56
N GLU A 186 -5.52 7.10 -23.67
CA GLU A 186 -6.67 8.02 -23.72
C GLU A 186 -7.94 7.42 -23.11
N GLU A 187 -8.04 6.10 -23.07
CA GLU A 187 -9.16 5.37 -22.46
C GLU A 187 -8.87 4.86 -21.03
N ALA A 188 -7.68 5.16 -20.49
CA ALA A 188 -7.25 4.68 -19.18
C ALA A 188 -8.28 4.97 -18.08
N HIS A 189 -8.93 6.13 -18.10
CA HIS A 189 -9.95 6.55 -17.14
C HIS A 189 -11.09 5.54 -16.99
N LYS A 190 -11.47 4.85 -18.09
CA LYS A 190 -12.53 3.82 -18.09
C LYS A 190 -12.12 2.61 -17.23
N ASP A 191 -10.88 2.16 -17.37
CA ASP A 191 -10.34 1.02 -16.63
C ASP A 191 -10.22 1.32 -15.13
N TYR A 192 -9.66 2.51 -14.78
CA TYR A 192 -9.57 2.92 -13.40
C TYR A 192 -10.95 3.01 -12.74
N LYS A 193 -11.94 3.61 -13.42
CA LYS A 193 -13.32 3.70 -12.95
C LYS A 193 -13.94 2.33 -12.78
N GLN A 194 -13.85 1.45 -13.77
CA GLN A 194 -14.43 0.11 -13.72
C GLN A 194 -13.85 -0.74 -12.59
N ALA A 195 -12.52 -0.73 -12.42
CA ALA A 195 -11.87 -1.44 -11.31
C ALA A 195 -12.31 -0.86 -9.96
N PHE A 196 -12.39 0.47 -9.85
CA PHE A 196 -12.84 1.18 -8.66
C PHE A 196 -14.28 0.79 -8.29
N GLU A 197 -15.22 0.83 -9.22
CA GLU A 197 -16.62 0.50 -8.98
C GLU A 197 -16.82 -0.95 -8.53
N ILE A 198 -16.16 -1.92 -9.19
CA ILE A 198 -16.22 -3.35 -8.81
C ILE A 198 -15.68 -3.57 -7.39
N LEU A 199 -14.61 -2.87 -7.02
CA LEU A 199 -13.89 -3.08 -5.77
C LEU A 199 -14.32 -2.13 -4.66
N TYR A 200 -15.24 -1.19 -4.94
CA TYR A 200 -15.60 -0.08 -4.05
C TYR A 200 -15.95 -0.52 -2.63
N SER A 201 -16.80 -1.54 -2.50
CA SER A 201 -17.27 -2.03 -1.19
C SER A 201 -16.20 -2.73 -0.36
N TYR A 202 -15.09 -3.13 -0.96
CA TYR A 202 -14.06 -3.97 -0.34
C TYR A 202 -12.84 -3.20 0.16
N GLY A 203 -12.54 -2.04 -0.42
CA GLY A 203 -11.40 -1.20 -0.02
C GLY A 203 -11.78 -0.19 1.05
N ASP A 204 -10.87 0.07 1.99
CA ASP A 204 -10.97 1.19 2.93
C ASP A 204 -10.43 2.48 2.30
N PHE A 205 -9.42 2.35 1.44
CA PHE A 205 -8.87 3.41 0.59
C PHE A 205 -8.42 2.85 -0.76
N PHE A 206 -8.20 3.72 -1.74
CA PHE A 206 -7.76 3.35 -3.07
C PHE A 206 -6.45 4.02 -3.46
N VAL A 207 -5.67 3.38 -4.32
CA VAL A 207 -4.40 3.89 -4.82
C VAL A 207 -4.39 3.83 -6.34
N VAL A 208 -4.34 4.99 -6.98
CA VAL A 208 -4.21 5.12 -8.43
C VAL A 208 -2.75 4.91 -8.82
N ASN A 209 -2.48 3.81 -9.53
CA ASN A 209 -1.11 3.45 -9.92
C ASN A 209 -0.82 3.84 -11.37
N VAL A 210 -0.21 4.98 -11.55
CA VAL A 210 0.29 5.50 -12.84
C VAL A 210 1.82 5.44 -12.94
N SER A 211 2.49 4.76 -12.00
CA SER A 211 3.94 4.87 -11.79
C SER A 211 4.76 3.64 -12.21
N SER A 212 4.12 2.54 -12.63
CA SER A 212 4.84 1.33 -13.04
C SER A 212 5.61 1.54 -14.33
N PRO A 213 6.90 1.16 -14.40
CA PRO A 213 7.68 1.22 -15.63
C PRO A 213 7.42 0.05 -16.57
N ASN A 214 6.65 -0.95 -16.14
CA ASN A 214 6.52 -2.24 -16.80
C ASN A 214 5.26 -2.37 -17.67
N THR A 215 4.47 -1.30 -17.77
CA THR A 215 3.32 -1.15 -18.66
C THR A 215 3.64 -0.02 -19.64
N PRO A 216 3.60 -0.26 -20.95
CA PRO A 216 3.97 0.75 -21.96
C PRO A 216 3.18 2.05 -21.79
N GLY A 217 3.89 3.18 -21.81
CA GLY A 217 3.29 4.51 -21.74
C GLY A 217 2.64 4.88 -20.40
N LEU A 218 2.52 3.97 -19.42
CA LEU A 218 1.77 4.26 -18.19
C LEU A 218 2.28 5.49 -17.44
N ARG A 219 3.60 5.70 -17.43
CA ARG A 219 4.22 6.82 -16.71
C ARG A 219 3.92 8.19 -17.34
N SER A 220 3.52 8.25 -18.60
CA SER A 220 3.05 9.51 -19.19
C SER A 220 1.73 9.98 -18.58
N LEU A 221 0.98 9.09 -17.93
CA LEU A 221 -0.24 9.45 -17.18
C LEU A 221 0.05 10.22 -15.88
N GLN A 222 1.32 10.41 -15.50
CA GLN A 222 1.68 11.17 -14.30
C GLN A 222 1.65 12.69 -14.49
N SER A 223 1.26 13.22 -15.66
CA SER A 223 1.05 14.66 -15.81
C SER A 223 -0.33 15.10 -15.30
N PRO A 224 -0.48 16.34 -14.79
CA PRO A 224 -1.78 16.88 -14.37
C PRO A 224 -2.88 16.72 -15.43
N GLU A 225 -2.57 16.98 -16.70
CA GLU A 225 -3.52 16.88 -17.81
C GLU A 225 -4.05 15.46 -17.98
N SER A 226 -3.17 14.47 -17.91
CA SER A 226 -3.53 13.06 -18.03
C SER A 226 -4.26 12.54 -16.79
N LEU A 227 -3.93 13.06 -15.61
CA LEU A 227 -4.57 12.68 -14.36
C LEU A 227 -6.00 13.20 -14.25
N ASN A 228 -6.33 14.35 -14.84
CA ASN A 228 -7.67 14.95 -14.75
C ASN A 228 -8.78 13.97 -15.14
N SER A 229 -8.67 13.32 -16.30
CA SER A 229 -9.72 12.41 -16.79
C SER A 229 -9.92 11.20 -15.88
N ILE A 230 -8.82 10.66 -15.34
CA ILE A 230 -8.87 9.55 -14.38
C ILE A 230 -9.52 10.02 -13.08
N TRP A 231 -9.10 11.21 -12.59
CA TRP A 231 -9.56 11.76 -11.32
C TRP A 231 -11.05 12.10 -11.34
N GLU A 232 -11.52 12.80 -12.38
CA GLU A 232 -12.93 13.11 -12.57
C GLU A 232 -13.80 11.85 -12.60
N ALA A 233 -13.36 10.82 -13.34
CA ALA A 233 -14.08 9.56 -13.41
C ALA A 233 -14.18 8.84 -12.06
N LEU A 234 -13.11 8.89 -11.24
CA LEU A 234 -13.10 8.30 -9.91
C LEU A 234 -13.92 9.13 -8.91
N CYS A 235 -13.82 10.46 -8.94
CA CYS A 235 -14.60 11.34 -8.07
C CYS A 235 -16.10 11.17 -8.31
N ALA A 236 -16.53 11.07 -9.57
CA ALA A 236 -17.92 10.81 -9.92
C ALA A 236 -18.46 9.46 -9.40
N ALA A 237 -17.59 8.45 -9.28
CA ALA A 237 -17.94 7.13 -8.77
C ALA A 237 -17.79 7.01 -7.23
N ASN A 238 -17.14 7.95 -6.57
CA ASN A 238 -16.78 7.89 -5.13
C ASN A 238 -17.91 8.44 -4.23
N VAL A 239 -19.03 7.75 -4.19
CA VAL A 239 -20.26 8.20 -3.50
C VAL A 239 -20.13 8.34 -1.99
N SER A 240 -19.22 7.60 -1.34
CA SER A 240 -18.99 7.65 0.11
C SER A 240 -17.69 8.37 0.49
N HIS A 241 -17.09 9.09 -0.44
CA HIS A 241 -15.87 9.88 -0.24
C HIS A 241 -14.71 9.08 0.37
N LYS A 242 -14.52 7.83 -0.09
CA LYS A 242 -13.36 7.03 0.33
C LYS A 242 -12.06 7.70 -0.08
N PRO A 243 -11.00 7.58 0.74
CA PRO A 243 -9.70 8.15 0.39
C PRO A 243 -9.16 7.56 -0.92
N ILE A 244 -8.74 8.44 -1.84
CA ILE A 244 -8.08 8.06 -3.09
C ILE A 244 -6.69 8.70 -3.10
N LEU A 245 -5.66 7.86 -3.15
CA LEU A 245 -4.25 8.24 -3.14
C LEU A 245 -3.65 8.10 -4.54
N LEU A 246 -2.57 8.82 -4.79
CA LEU A 246 -1.81 8.73 -6.03
C LEU A 246 -0.43 8.10 -5.77
N LYS A 247 -0.12 6.99 -6.47
CA LYS A 247 1.20 6.32 -6.36
C LYS A 247 2.16 6.83 -7.42
N LEU A 248 3.27 7.40 -6.95
CA LEU A 248 4.23 8.13 -7.77
C LEU A 248 5.53 7.34 -8.01
N SER A 249 6.10 7.56 -9.19
CA SER A 249 7.42 7.03 -9.55
C SER A 249 8.52 7.79 -8.79
N PRO A 250 9.55 7.08 -8.28
CA PRO A 250 10.72 7.74 -7.72
C PRO A 250 11.63 8.39 -8.77
N ASP A 251 11.32 8.18 -10.06
CA ASP A 251 12.11 8.67 -11.20
C ASP A 251 11.63 10.02 -11.73
N LEU A 252 10.59 10.62 -11.11
CA LEU A 252 10.08 11.94 -11.47
C LEU A 252 11.13 13.04 -11.19
N SER A 253 11.18 14.05 -12.08
CA SER A 253 11.95 15.26 -11.83
C SER A 253 11.30 16.09 -10.71
N LEU A 254 12.06 17.00 -10.11
CA LEU A 254 11.53 17.90 -9.09
C LEU A 254 10.38 18.75 -9.64
N GLU A 255 10.50 19.25 -10.86
CA GLU A 255 9.46 20.02 -11.56
C GLU A 255 8.18 19.19 -11.70
N GLN A 256 8.27 17.96 -12.20
CA GLN A 256 7.11 17.06 -12.29
C GLN A 256 6.44 16.80 -10.94
N ILE A 257 7.24 16.63 -9.87
CA ILE A 257 6.70 16.44 -8.51
C ILE A 257 5.97 17.71 -8.05
N GLN A 258 6.49 18.89 -8.36
CA GLN A 258 5.88 20.17 -8.02
C GLN A 258 4.55 20.36 -8.73
N ASP A 259 4.48 20.10 -10.03
CA ASP A 259 3.25 20.20 -10.82
C ASP A 259 2.17 19.22 -10.32
N ILE A 260 2.55 17.96 -10.11
CA ILE A 260 1.64 16.93 -9.58
C ILE A 260 1.18 17.29 -8.16
N GLY A 261 2.07 17.77 -7.30
CA GLY A 261 1.76 18.14 -5.92
C GLY A 261 0.77 19.30 -5.84
N ALA A 262 0.98 20.36 -6.66
CA ALA A 262 0.08 21.49 -6.76
C ALA A 262 -1.30 21.07 -7.28
N TRP A 263 -1.32 20.28 -8.36
CA TRP A 263 -2.54 19.71 -8.93
C TRP A 263 -3.29 18.84 -7.92
N ALA A 264 -2.60 17.92 -7.24
CA ALA A 264 -3.20 16.98 -6.30
C ALA A 264 -3.93 17.67 -5.16
N LYS A 265 -3.36 18.79 -4.66
CA LYS A 265 -3.98 19.61 -3.62
C LYS A 265 -5.27 20.26 -4.11
N GLN A 266 -5.31 20.74 -5.36
CA GLN A 266 -6.51 21.36 -5.97
C GLN A 266 -7.57 20.31 -6.31
N ALA A 267 -7.15 19.15 -6.82
CA ALA A 267 -8.03 18.07 -7.23
C ALA A 267 -8.63 17.26 -6.05
N GLY A 268 -8.22 17.53 -4.80
CA GLY A 268 -8.72 16.82 -3.62
C GLY A 268 -8.17 15.41 -3.48
N VAL A 269 -6.93 15.16 -3.95
CA VAL A 269 -6.22 13.89 -3.70
C VAL A 269 -6.03 13.70 -2.21
N SER A 270 -6.37 12.51 -1.69
CA SER A 270 -6.33 12.24 -0.25
C SER A 270 -4.91 12.03 0.30
N GLY A 271 -3.93 11.74 -0.56
CA GLY A 271 -2.55 11.49 -0.17
C GLY A 271 -1.71 10.86 -1.28
N PHE A 272 -0.47 10.54 -0.95
CA PHE A 272 0.47 9.93 -1.89
C PHE A 272 1.00 8.60 -1.39
N VAL A 273 1.27 7.66 -2.31
CA VAL A 273 2.21 6.57 -2.06
C VAL A 273 3.53 6.94 -2.75
N ALA A 274 4.50 7.33 -1.92
CA ALA A 274 5.80 7.81 -2.38
C ALA A 274 6.77 6.63 -2.56
N GLY A 275 6.87 6.18 -3.79
CA GLY A 275 7.75 5.11 -4.23
C GLY A 275 7.04 4.02 -5.02
N ASN A 276 7.72 3.62 -6.06
CA ASN A 276 7.51 2.43 -6.87
C ASN A 276 8.91 1.92 -7.23
N THR A 277 9.07 1.14 -8.28
CA THR A 277 10.38 0.71 -8.77
C THR A 277 11.04 1.79 -9.64
N THR A 278 12.37 1.86 -9.62
CA THR A 278 13.16 2.80 -10.43
C THR A 278 13.74 2.13 -11.67
N THR A 279 13.87 2.89 -12.75
CA THR A 279 14.63 2.51 -13.96
C THR A 279 15.99 3.20 -14.03
N GLN A 280 16.31 4.10 -13.11
CA GLN A 280 17.62 4.78 -13.05
C GLN A 280 18.76 3.83 -12.65
N ILE A 281 18.44 2.74 -11.95
CA ILE A 281 19.38 1.70 -11.56
C ILE A 281 19.21 0.53 -12.51
N GLN A 282 20.31 0.10 -13.13
CA GLN A 282 20.28 -0.91 -14.18
C GLN A 282 21.19 -2.09 -13.85
N TYR A 283 20.75 -3.27 -14.26
CA TYR A 283 21.50 -4.52 -14.24
C TYR A 283 21.52 -5.08 -15.67
N PRO A 284 22.48 -4.65 -16.52
CA PRO A 284 22.46 -4.94 -17.96
C PRO A 284 22.33 -6.43 -18.30
N HIS A 285 22.93 -7.31 -17.48
CA HIS A 285 22.86 -8.77 -17.67
C HIS A 285 21.47 -9.37 -17.40
N LEU A 286 20.55 -8.63 -16.74
CA LEU A 286 19.17 -9.04 -16.49
C LEU A 286 18.19 -8.38 -17.47
N GLY A 287 18.65 -7.41 -18.27
CA GLY A 287 17.81 -6.62 -19.17
C GLY A 287 16.93 -5.58 -18.44
N PRO A 288 16.01 -4.91 -19.16
CA PRO A 288 15.20 -3.82 -18.63
C PRO A 288 14.22 -4.29 -17.57
N GLY A 289 13.85 -3.39 -16.65
CA GLY A 289 12.87 -3.63 -15.59
C GLY A 289 12.92 -2.55 -14.50
N GLY A 290 11.99 -2.62 -13.56
CA GLY A 290 11.98 -1.75 -12.40
C GLY A 290 12.74 -2.37 -11.23
N VAL A 291 13.63 -1.61 -10.60
CA VAL A 291 14.44 -2.02 -9.45
C VAL A 291 13.81 -1.52 -8.16
N SER A 292 13.70 -2.41 -7.18
CA SER A 292 13.31 -2.13 -5.79
C SER A 292 14.36 -2.67 -4.82
N GLY A 293 14.18 -2.45 -3.52
CA GLY A 293 15.11 -2.86 -2.48
C GLY A 293 15.97 -1.72 -1.95
N LYS A 294 17.10 -2.04 -1.30
CA LYS A 294 17.98 -1.02 -0.67
C LYS A 294 18.36 0.14 -1.59
N PRO A 295 18.70 -0.10 -2.87
CA PRO A 295 19.09 0.99 -3.78
C PRO A 295 18.00 2.05 -4.01
N LEU A 296 16.73 1.74 -3.71
CA LEU A 296 15.62 2.67 -3.88
C LEU A 296 15.55 3.74 -2.76
N ALA A 297 16.16 3.51 -1.61
CA ALA A 297 16.03 4.36 -0.42
C ALA A 297 16.32 5.86 -0.68
N PRO A 298 17.43 6.26 -1.34
CA PRO A 298 17.71 7.67 -1.60
C PRO A 298 16.68 8.36 -2.50
N LEU A 299 16.16 7.63 -3.51
CA LEU A 299 15.16 8.16 -4.45
C LEU A 299 13.80 8.35 -3.77
N ARG A 300 13.38 7.37 -2.95
CA ARG A 300 12.19 7.46 -2.09
C ARG A 300 12.28 8.68 -1.16
N GLN A 301 13.44 8.86 -0.50
CA GLN A 301 13.65 9.95 0.45
C GLN A 301 13.45 11.31 -0.21
N LYS A 302 14.07 11.52 -1.38
CA LYS A 302 13.89 12.73 -2.19
C LYS A 302 12.43 12.96 -2.57
N LEU A 303 11.72 11.91 -2.99
CA LEU A 303 10.33 12.00 -3.38
C LEU A 303 9.44 12.42 -2.19
N ILE A 304 9.63 11.81 -1.01
CA ILE A 304 8.87 12.17 0.20
C ILE A 304 9.11 13.63 0.56
N GLN A 305 10.37 14.08 0.61
CA GLN A 305 10.72 15.46 0.94
C GLN A 305 10.12 16.47 -0.04
N ALA A 306 10.09 16.13 -1.34
CA ALA A 306 9.51 17.00 -2.37
C ALA A 306 7.98 17.06 -2.31
N LEU A 307 7.31 16.03 -1.81
CA LEU A 307 5.85 15.98 -1.64
C LEU A 307 5.36 16.60 -0.32
N GLN A 308 6.21 16.64 0.70
CA GLN A 308 5.87 17.12 2.04
C GLN A 308 5.26 18.55 2.07
N PRO A 309 5.71 19.52 1.26
CA PRO A 309 5.16 20.89 1.30
C PRO A 309 3.68 21.00 0.93
N TYR A 310 3.10 19.98 0.27
CA TYR A 310 1.68 20.01 -0.12
C TYR A 310 0.73 19.68 1.02
N GLY A 311 1.23 19.17 2.16
CA GLY A 311 0.45 18.95 3.38
C GLY A 311 -0.52 17.75 3.28
N LEU A 312 -0.34 16.85 2.30
CA LEU A 312 -1.13 15.63 2.15
C LEU A 312 -0.41 14.45 2.83
N PRO A 313 -1.14 13.50 3.45
CA PRO A 313 -0.55 12.30 4.02
C PRO A 313 0.26 11.50 2.99
N ILE A 314 1.41 10.96 3.41
CA ILE A 314 2.32 10.21 2.54
C ILE A 314 2.52 8.81 3.11
N ILE A 315 2.37 7.79 2.29
CA ILE A 315 2.82 6.41 2.56
C ILE A 315 4.20 6.26 1.92
N GLY A 316 5.23 6.05 2.73
CA GLY A 316 6.60 5.83 2.23
C GLY A 316 6.82 4.37 1.85
N CYS A 317 7.18 4.11 0.58
CA CYS A 317 7.31 2.76 0.03
C CYS A 317 8.67 2.52 -0.61
N GLY A 318 9.35 1.44 -0.20
CA GLY A 318 10.59 0.95 -0.78
C GLY A 318 11.86 1.27 0.02
N GLY A 319 12.85 0.38 -0.08
CA GLY A 319 14.14 0.53 0.58
C GLY A 319 14.15 0.43 2.11
N ILE A 320 13.12 -0.17 2.71
CA ILE A 320 12.98 -0.34 4.16
C ILE A 320 13.36 -1.78 4.54
N PHE A 321 14.47 -1.94 5.25
CA PHE A 321 15.05 -3.24 5.65
C PHE A 321 15.30 -3.34 7.15
N GLU A 322 15.31 -2.24 7.87
CA GLU A 322 15.58 -2.18 9.29
C GLU A 322 14.83 -1.01 9.93
N THR A 323 14.86 -0.97 11.25
CA THR A 323 14.14 0.03 12.06
C THR A 323 14.56 1.46 11.71
N GLU A 324 15.86 1.66 11.44
CA GLU A 324 16.40 2.98 11.09
C GLU A 324 15.86 3.49 9.75
N ASP A 325 15.79 2.62 8.72
CA ASP A 325 15.15 2.98 7.44
C ASP A 325 13.71 3.47 7.67
N GLY A 326 12.98 2.80 8.57
CA GLY A 326 11.61 3.19 8.93
C GLY A 326 11.55 4.56 9.62
N ARG A 327 12.48 4.85 10.54
CA ARG A 327 12.59 6.17 11.20
C ARG A 327 12.91 7.27 10.20
N GLU A 328 13.85 7.02 9.29
CA GLU A 328 14.20 7.97 8.23
C GLU A 328 12.99 8.33 7.34
N VAL A 329 12.18 7.34 6.98
CA VAL A 329 10.96 7.56 6.19
C VAL A 329 9.96 8.42 6.95
N LEU A 330 9.71 8.13 8.22
CA LEU A 330 8.81 8.92 9.06
C LEU A 330 9.35 10.34 9.29
N SER A 331 10.65 10.48 9.55
CA SER A 331 11.31 11.77 9.75
C SER A 331 11.31 12.65 8.49
N ALA A 332 11.29 12.04 7.30
CA ALA A 332 11.14 12.77 6.04
C ALA A 332 9.72 13.31 5.81
N GLY A 333 8.75 12.92 6.63
CA GLY A 333 7.37 13.40 6.56
C GLY A 333 6.34 12.37 6.13
N ALA A 334 6.70 11.07 6.00
CA ALA A 334 5.70 10.03 5.74
C ALA A 334 4.85 9.76 6.98
N SER A 335 3.56 9.50 6.75
CA SER A 335 2.59 9.14 7.80
C SER A 335 2.54 7.63 8.03
N LEU A 336 2.70 6.84 6.98
CA LEU A 336 2.68 5.38 6.98
C LEU A 336 3.89 4.81 6.21
N LEU A 337 4.17 3.54 6.42
CA LEU A 337 5.26 2.77 5.79
C LEU A 337 4.71 1.58 5.03
N GLU A 338 5.29 1.26 3.89
CA GLU A 338 5.05 0.00 3.17
C GLU A 338 6.33 -0.75 2.89
N VAL A 339 6.32 -2.06 3.17
CA VAL A 339 7.44 -2.96 2.89
C VAL A 339 7.11 -3.99 1.83
N TYR A 340 8.10 -4.31 1.01
CA TYR A 340 8.09 -5.40 0.03
C TYR A 340 9.43 -6.17 0.06
N ALA A 341 10.48 -5.62 -0.56
CA ALA A 341 11.78 -6.27 -0.66
C ALA A 341 12.39 -6.57 0.72
N GLY A 342 12.25 -5.65 1.68
CA GLY A 342 12.70 -5.87 3.06
C GLY A 342 12.09 -7.12 3.68
N LEU A 343 10.79 -7.35 3.50
CA LEU A 343 10.12 -8.57 3.98
C LEU A 343 10.68 -9.84 3.33
N ILE A 344 10.97 -9.80 2.02
CA ILE A 344 11.54 -10.95 1.30
C ILE A 344 12.94 -11.30 1.81
N TYR A 345 13.76 -10.31 2.12
CA TYR A 345 15.14 -10.54 2.56
C TYR A 345 15.26 -10.80 4.08
N ARG A 346 14.47 -10.11 4.92
CA ARG A 346 14.55 -10.17 6.38
C ARG A 346 13.49 -11.12 7.00
N GLY A 347 12.41 -11.38 6.27
CA GLY A 347 11.31 -12.20 6.76
C GLY A 347 10.42 -11.51 7.81
N PRO A 348 9.59 -12.29 8.54
CA PRO A 348 8.57 -11.76 9.47
C PRO A 348 9.10 -10.98 10.68
N SER A 349 10.39 -11.11 11.04
CA SER A 349 10.99 -10.33 12.13
C SER A 349 10.90 -8.82 11.85
N LEU A 350 11.12 -8.42 10.62
CA LEU A 350 11.05 -7.03 10.20
C LEU A 350 9.69 -6.38 10.51
N ILE A 351 8.60 -7.14 10.43
CA ILE A 351 7.26 -6.62 10.70
C ILE A 351 7.15 -6.16 12.16
N ARG A 352 7.64 -6.96 13.11
CA ARG A 352 7.61 -6.63 14.54
C ARG A 352 8.47 -5.42 14.86
N GLU A 353 9.68 -5.38 14.27
CA GLU A 353 10.61 -4.28 14.43
C GLU A 353 9.98 -2.95 13.98
N LEU A 354 9.36 -2.93 12.81
CA LEU A 354 8.77 -1.73 12.23
C LEU A 354 7.40 -1.36 12.81
N ALA A 355 6.59 -2.34 13.21
CA ALA A 355 5.27 -2.09 13.81
C ALA A 355 5.37 -1.38 15.17
N SER A 356 6.50 -1.54 15.89
CA SER A 356 6.77 -0.86 17.16
C SER A 356 7.26 0.57 17.01
N LEU A 357 7.50 1.05 15.79
CA LEU A 357 7.99 2.41 15.56
C LEU A 357 6.95 3.45 15.94
N SER A 358 7.32 4.31 16.86
CA SER A 358 6.65 5.59 17.12
C SER A 358 7.41 6.69 16.40
N PRO A 359 6.72 7.67 15.80
CA PRO A 359 7.42 8.84 15.28
C PRO A 359 8.09 9.60 16.41
N ASP A 360 9.21 10.25 16.12
CA ASP A 360 9.78 11.22 17.04
C ASP A 360 8.71 12.31 17.31
N PRO A 361 8.39 12.60 18.60
CA PRO A 361 7.44 13.67 18.93
C PRO A 361 7.77 15.01 18.28
N LYS A 362 9.03 15.27 17.95
CA LYS A 362 9.48 16.49 17.28
C LYS A 362 9.17 16.52 15.77
N THR A 363 8.90 15.37 15.17
CA THR A 363 8.61 15.22 13.73
C THR A 363 7.13 15.00 13.45
N LEU A 364 6.28 15.03 14.49
CA LEU A 364 4.85 14.99 14.33
C LEU A 364 4.40 16.23 13.56
N TRP A 365 4.17 16.06 12.26
CA TRP A 365 3.48 17.06 11.44
C TRP A 365 2.14 17.37 12.12
N PRO A 366 1.83 18.64 12.38
CA PRO A 366 0.52 19.00 12.90
C PRO A 366 -0.51 18.59 11.86
N LEU A 367 -1.19 17.47 12.11
CA LEU A 367 -2.41 17.12 11.40
C LEU A 367 -3.36 18.30 11.68
N ARG A 368 -3.42 19.26 10.75
CA ARG A 368 -4.47 20.28 10.82
C ARG A 368 -5.77 19.51 10.65
N THR A 369 -6.48 19.34 11.77
CA THR A 369 -7.90 19.01 11.74
C THR A 369 -8.60 20.03 10.87
N PRO A 370 -9.46 19.63 9.95
CA PRO A 370 -10.21 20.53 9.09
C PRO A 370 -11.09 21.49 9.91
#